data_c376c4bca1740bce284df4ce5cabe72c
#
_entry.id   c376c4bca1740bce284df4ce5cabe72c
#
_cell.length_a   1.000
_cell.length_b   1.000
_cell.length_c   1.000
_cell.angle_alpha   90.00
_cell.angle_beta   90.00
_cell.angle_gamma   90.00
#
_symmetry.space_group_name_H-M   'P 1'
#
loop_
_entity.id
_entity.type
_entity.pdbx_description
1 polymer ?
#
loop_
_entity_poly.entity_id
_entity_poly.type
_entity_poly.pdbx_seq_one_letter_code
_entity_poly.pdbx_strand_id
1 'polypeptide(L)'
;MDTISLAKNMLTAATGAAMGHAGDLEDYLEARVKLIADGTAAIAADLLEGKITNDDAKFAFDEIRESEKTAVLAVEATSLAAAQDAINAALAVAAKALSTAAGIAVP
;
A
#
# COMPACT_ATOMS: atom_id res chain seq x y z
N MET A 1 11.66 -1.16 9.58
CA MET A 1 10.19 -0.93 9.39
C MET A 1 9.42 -2.14 9.89
N ASP A 2 8.47 -1.93 10.78
CA ASP A 2 7.63 -3.00 11.30
C ASP A 2 6.45 -3.22 10.36
N THR A 3 6.46 -4.35 9.64
CA THR A 3 5.40 -4.69 8.66
C THR A 3 4.05 -4.93 9.31
N ILE A 4 4.02 -5.43 10.54
CA ILE A 4 2.75 -5.69 11.26
C ILE A 4 2.06 -4.37 11.59
N SER A 5 2.79 -3.41 12.15
CA SER A 5 2.26 -2.07 12.45
C SER A 5 1.88 -1.32 11.18
N LEU A 6 2.71 -1.42 10.13
CA LEU A 6 2.42 -0.80 8.84
C LEU A 6 1.12 -1.35 8.24
N ALA A 7 0.99 -2.67 8.17
CA ALA A 7 -0.20 -3.32 7.64
C ALA A 7 -1.46 -2.93 8.43
N LYS A 8 -1.35 -2.86 9.75
CA LYS A 8 -2.46 -2.45 10.61
C LYS A 8 -2.91 -1.01 10.32
N ASN A 9 -1.95 -0.09 10.20
CA ASN A 9 -2.23 1.31 9.89
C ASN A 9 -2.84 1.47 8.49
N MET A 10 -2.32 0.73 7.53
CA MET A 10 -2.85 0.71 6.16
C MET A 10 -4.27 0.17 6.13
N LEU A 11 -4.54 -0.94 6.85
CA LEU A 11 -5.86 -1.54 6.89
C LEU A 11 -6.88 -0.61 7.55
N THR A 12 -6.50 0.09 8.61
CA THR A 12 -7.35 1.08 9.25
C THR A 12 -7.73 2.19 8.27
N ALA A 13 -6.76 2.72 7.52
CA ALA A 13 -7.01 3.74 6.52
C ALA A 13 -7.89 3.22 5.37
N ALA A 14 -7.61 2.02 4.89
CA ALA A 14 -8.38 1.39 3.82
C ALA A 14 -9.84 1.15 4.24
N THR A 15 -10.05 0.61 5.42
CA THR A 15 -11.38 0.34 5.96
C THR A 15 -12.18 1.63 6.13
N GLY A 16 -11.55 2.68 6.64
CA GLY A 16 -12.18 4.00 6.75
C GLY A 16 -12.59 4.58 5.40
N ALA A 17 -11.75 4.43 4.40
CA ALA A 17 -12.04 4.91 3.04
C ALA A 17 -13.10 4.08 2.32
N ALA A 18 -13.20 2.80 2.61
CA ALA A 18 -14.21 1.91 2.03
C ALA A 18 -15.63 2.18 2.54
N MET A 19 -15.75 2.86 3.68
CA MET A 19 -17.02 3.27 4.27
C MET A 19 -18.01 2.09 4.43
N GLY A 20 -19.20 2.17 3.84
CA GLY A 20 -20.23 1.15 3.95
C GLY A 20 -19.90 -0.19 3.27
N HIS A 21 -18.84 -0.27 2.49
CA HIS A 21 -18.38 -1.49 1.82
C HIS A 21 -17.27 -2.22 2.56
N ALA A 22 -16.85 -1.73 3.74
CA ALA A 22 -15.72 -2.29 4.47
C ALA A 22 -15.89 -3.78 4.78
N GLY A 23 -17.11 -4.20 5.16
CA GLY A 23 -17.40 -5.60 5.43
C GLY A 23 -17.28 -6.50 4.22
N ASP A 24 -17.78 -6.04 3.07
CA ASP A 24 -17.73 -6.79 1.81
C ASP A 24 -16.30 -6.92 1.25
N LEU A 25 -15.44 -5.97 1.58
CA LEU A 25 -14.08 -5.89 1.07
C LEU A 25 -13.03 -6.39 2.07
N GLU A 26 -13.43 -6.84 3.26
CA GLU A 26 -12.50 -7.16 4.35
C GLU A 26 -11.38 -8.10 3.93
N ASP A 27 -11.73 -9.27 3.39
CA ASP A 27 -10.75 -10.28 2.99
C ASP A 27 -9.85 -9.77 1.85
N TYR A 28 -10.44 -9.07 0.89
CA TYR A 28 -9.71 -8.48 -0.21
C TYR A 28 -8.68 -7.47 0.29
N LEU A 29 -9.11 -6.55 1.15
CA LEU A 29 -8.25 -5.50 1.68
C LEU A 29 -7.13 -6.05 2.57
N GLU A 30 -7.42 -7.05 3.41
CA GLU A 30 -6.40 -7.71 4.23
C GLU A 30 -5.30 -8.32 3.36
N ALA A 31 -5.67 -9.04 2.31
CA ALA A 31 -4.72 -9.67 1.40
C ALA A 31 -3.86 -8.64 0.66
N ARG A 32 -4.48 -7.61 0.10
CA ARG A 32 -3.76 -6.57 -0.65
C ARG A 32 -2.86 -5.72 0.24
N VAL A 33 -3.35 -5.33 1.41
CA VAL A 33 -2.57 -4.55 2.39
C VAL A 33 -1.32 -5.31 2.82
N LYS A 34 -1.42 -6.61 3.05
CA LYS A 34 -0.26 -7.42 3.40
C LYS A 34 0.79 -7.41 2.29
N LEU A 35 0.38 -7.57 1.04
CA LEU A 35 1.29 -7.53 -0.10
C LEU A 35 1.98 -6.17 -0.23
N ILE A 36 1.23 -5.09 -0.08
CA ILE A 36 1.77 -3.73 -0.15
C ILE A 36 2.76 -3.49 1.01
N ALA A 37 2.39 -3.88 2.22
CA ALA A 37 3.24 -3.68 3.40
C ALA A 37 4.56 -4.46 3.28
N ASP A 38 4.51 -5.72 2.87
CA ASP A 38 5.69 -6.56 2.68
C ASP A 38 6.60 -5.98 1.59
N GLY A 39 6.04 -5.55 0.46
CA GLY A 39 6.79 -4.93 -0.62
C GLY A 39 7.43 -3.61 -0.20
N THR A 40 6.70 -2.77 0.52
CA THR A 40 7.20 -1.49 1.02
C THR A 40 8.35 -1.69 2.00
N ALA A 41 8.23 -2.64 2.93
CA ALA A 41 9.28 -2.97 3.88
C ALA A 41 10.53 -3.50 3.19
N ALA A 42 10.37 -4.33 2.14
CA ALA A 42 11.50 -4.85 1.36
C ALA A 42 12.25 -3.72 0.65
N ILE A 43 11.53 -2.76 0.07
CA ILE A 43 12.14 -1.57 -0.56
C ILE A 43 12.92 -0.76 0.47
N ALA A 44 12.34 -0.50 1.64
CA ALA A 44 13.00 0.25 2.70
C ALA A 44 14.27 -0.44 3.17
N ALA A 45 14.23 -1.76 3.38
CA ALA A 45 15.40 -2.54 3.79
C ALA A 45 16.52 -2.47 2.75
N ASP A 46 16.20 -2.67 1.48
CA ASP A 46 17.19 -2.63 0.40
C ASP A 46 17.82 -1.25 0.26
N LEU A 47 17.03 -0.19 0.42
CA LEU A 47 17.54 1.17 0.36
C LEU A 47 18.48 1.48 1.54
N LEU A 48 18.09 1.10 2.76
CA LEU A 48 18.91 1.33 3.96
C LEU A 48 20.19 0.49 3.96
N GLU A 49 20.18 -0.67 3.30
CA GLU A 49 21.36 -1.52 3.14
C GLU A 49 22.25 -1.09 1.95
N GLY A 50 21.85 -0.06 1.22
CA GLY A 50 22.62 0.42 0.07
C GLY A 50 22.54 -0.46 -1.16
N LYS A 51 21.59 -1.38 -1.23
CA LYS A 51 21.41 -2.29 -2.37
C LYS A 51 20.75 -1.63 -3.58
N ILE A 52 19.96 -0.58 -3.34
CA ILE A 52 19.29 0.19 -4.37
C ILE A 52 19.45 1.68 -4.12
N THR A 53 19.25 2.49 -5.17
CA THR A 53 19.27 3.95 -5.08
C THR A 53 17.91 4.51 -4.66
N ASN A 54 17.85 5.80 -4.33
CA ASN A 54 16.58 6.49 -4.05
C ASN A 54 15.64 6.42 -5.25
N ASP A 55 16.17 6.58 -6.46
CA ASP A 55 15.36 6.51 -7.69
C ASP A 55 14.82 5.09 -7.90
N ASP A 56 15.64 4.06 -7.65
CA ASP A 56 15.21 2.66 -7.70
C ASP A 56 14.08 2.39 -6.73
N ALA A 57 14.17 2.93 -5.51
CA ALA A 57 13.13 2.77 -4.48
C ALA A 57 11.82 3.41 -4.92
N LYS A 58 11.87 4.62 -5.47
CA LYS A 58 10.67 5.30 -6.00
C LYS A 58 10.05 4.52 -7.14
N PHE A 59 10.87 4.02 -8.06
CA PHE A 59 10.40 3.20 -9.18
C PHE A 59 9.74 1.91 -8.68
N ALA A 60 10.36 1.22 -7.74
CA ALA A 60 9.81 -0.01 -7.17
C ALA A 60 8.48 0.23 -6.47
N PHE A 61 8.35 1.34 -5.74
CA PHE A 61 7.07 1.68 -5.10
C PHE A 61 6.00 2.05 -6.14
N ASP A 62 6.36 2.76 -7.19
CA ASP A 62 5.44 3.06 -8.29
C ASP A 62 4.94 1.79 -8.98
N GLU A 63 5.76 0.76 -9.10
CA GLU A 63 5.33 -0.54 -9.61
C GLU A 63 4.30 -1.21 -8.69
N ILE A 64 4.49 -1.13 -7.37
CA ILE A 64 3.49 -1.60 -6.40
C ILE A 64 2.18 -0.84 -6.62
N ARG A 65 2.25 0.47 -6.72
CA ARG A 65 1.08 1.33 -6.93
C ARG A 65 0.32 0.96 -8.20
N GLU A 66 1.02 0.80 -9.32
CA GLU A 66 0.40 0.43 -10.59
C GLU A 66 -0.18 -1.00 -10.56
N SER A 67 0.51 -1.93 -9.93
CA SER A 67 0.02 -3.30 -9.75
C SER A 67 -1.29 -3.33 -8.96
N GLU A 68 -1.39 -2.54 -7.88
CA GLU A 68 -2.61 -2.47 -7.08
C GLU A 68 -3.76 -1.78 -7.82
N LYS A 69 -3.48 -0.73 -8.58
CA LYS A 69 -4.49 -0.05 -9.41
C LYS A 69 -5.06 -0.98 -10.47
N THR A 70 -4.25 -1.89 -11.00
CA THR A 70 -4.70 -2.89 -11.96
C THR A 70 -5.48 -4.01 -11.28
N ALA A 71 -4.97 -4.51 -10.16
CA ALA A 71 -5.61 -5.61 -9.42
C ALA A 71 -7.01 -5.24 -8.93
N VAL A 72 -7.21 -4.00 -8.52
CA VAL A 72 -8.51 -3.55 -7.98
C VAL A 72 -9.63 -3.59 -9.04
N LEU A 73 -9.30 -3.55 -10.31
CA LEU A 73 -10.29 -3.61 -11.40
C LEU A 73 -11.05 -4.94 -11.45
N ALA A 74 -10.55 -5.98 -10.78
CA ALA A 74 -11.23 -7.27 -10.68
C ALA A 74 -12.35 -7.30 -9.63
N VAL A 75 -12.46 -6.26 -8.81
CA VAL A 75 -13.51 -6.13 -7.80
C VAL A 75 -14.87 -5.88 -8.47
N GLU A 76 -15.95 -6.43 -7.90
CA GLU A 76 -17.31 -6.23 -8.41
C GLU A 76 -17.63 -4.75 -8.59
N ALA A 77 -18.40 -4.44 -9.64
CA ALA A 77 -18.74 -3.07 -10.01
C ALA A 77 -19.39 -2.27 -8.87
N THR A 78 -20.22 -2.92 -8.05
CA THR A 78 -20.92 -2.27 -6.93
C THR A 78 -19.98 -1.82 -5.81
N SER A 79 -18.82 -2.46 -5.70
CA SER A 79 -17.81 -2.16 -4.66
C SER A 79 -16.54 -1.53 -5.24
N LEU A 80 -16.46 -1.35 -6.56
CA LEU A 80 -15.22 -0.93 -7.21
C LEU A 80 -14.73 0.43 -6.74
N ALA A 81 -15.59 1.42 -6.69
CA ALA A 81 -15.21 2.77 -6.25
C ALA A 81 -14.69 2.77 -4.80
N ALA A 82 -15.38 2.03 -3.92
CA ALA A 82 -14.96 1.89 -2.52
C ALA A 82 -13.62 1.17 -2.41
N ALA A 83 -13.41 0.13 -3.21
CA ALA A 83 -12.14 -0.60 -3.24
C ALA A 83 -10.99 0.28 -3.75
N GLN A 84 -11.22 1.08 -4.78
CA GLN A 84 -10.23 2.03 -5.29
C GLN A 84 -9.85 3.07 -4.23
N ASP A 85 -10.82 3.64 -3.54
CA ASP A 85 -10.59 4.59 -2.47
C ASP A 85 -9.79 3.95 -1.32
N ALA A 86 -10.15 2.73 -0.94
CA ALA A 86 -9.48 1.98 0.12
C ALA A 86 -8.01 1.67 -0.24
N ILE A 87 -7.76 1.20 -1.45
CA ILE A 87 -6.40 0.90 -1.92
C ILE A 87 -5.56 2.18 -2.01
N ASN A 88 -6.13 3.27 -2.51
CA ASN A 88 -5.43 4.56 -2.55
C ASN A 88 -5.07 5.05 -1.15
N ALA A 89 -5.96 4.89 -0.18
CA ALA A 89 -5.68 5.26 1.21
C ALA A 89 -4.55 4.41 1.81
N ALA A 90 -4.56 3.09 1.56
CA ALA A 90 -3.51 2.19 2.01
C ALA A 90 -2.16 2.55 1.37
N LEU A 91 -2.12 2.82 0.07
CA LEU A 91 -0.91 3.22 -0.65
C LEU A 91 -0.34 4.54 -0.12
N ALA A 92 -1.20 5.49 0.24
CA ALA A 92 -0.76 6.76 0.83
C ALA A 92 -0.06 6.54 2.18
N VAL A 93 -0.58 5.66 3.02
CA VAL A 93 0.06 5.29 4.29
C VAL A 93 1.41 4.62 4.03
N ALA A 94 1.48 3.70 3.08
CA ALA A 94 2.72 3.01 2.73
C ALA A 94 3.78 3.98 2.17
N ALA A 95 3.39 4.91 1.30
CA ALA A 95 4.29 5.92 0.75
C ALA A 95 4.89 6.80 1.85
N LYS A 96 4.05 7.25 2.78
CA LYS A 96 4.51 8.05 3.92
C LYS A 96 5.46 7.27 4.82
N ALA A 97 5.15 6.00 5.08
CA ALA A 97 6.00 5.14 5.90
C ALA A 97 7.38 4.93 5.24
N LEU A 98 7.41 4.71 3.93
CA LEU A 98 8.65 4.57 3.18
C LEU A 98 9.46 5.87 3.22
N SER A 99 8.82 7.01 3.00
CA SER A 99 9.47 8.32 3.08
C SER A 99 10.09 8.57 4.45
N THR A 100 9.38 8.23 5.52
CA THR A 100 9.84 8.41 6.89
C THR A 100 11.00 7.46 7.22
N ALA A 101 10.86 6.17 6.88
CA ALA A 101 11.86 5.16 7.22
C ALA A 101 13.16 5.33 6.44
N ALA A 102 13.08 5.74 5.18
CA ALA A 102 14.22 5.81 4.28
C ALA A 102 14.74 7.24 4.06
N GLY A 103 14.02 8.25 4.53
CA GLY A 103 14.44 9.65 4.39
C GLY A 103 14.36 10.18 2.97
N ILE A 104 13.48 9.64 2.14
CA ILE A 104 13.29 10.04 0.74
C ILE A 104 11.87 10.56 0.52
N ALA A 105 11.70 11.41 -0.51
CA ALA A 105 10.39 11.88 -0.90
C ALA A 105 9.71 10.85 -1.83
N VAL A 106 8.61 10.29 -1.38
CA VAL A 106 7.76 9.39 -2.19
C VAL A 106 6.43 10.10 -2.41
N PRO A 107 6.07 10.42 -3.65
CA PRO A 107 4.83 11.13 -3.98
C PRO A 107 3.58 10.35 -3.58
#